data_4054c35fedeb0b4baa7f2a5a887dbcb4
#
_entry.id   4054c35fedeb0b4baa7f2a5a887dbcb4
#
_cell.length_a   1.000
_cell.length_b   1.000
_cell.length_c   1.000
_cell.angle_alpha   90.00
_cell.angle_beta   90.00
_cell.angle_gamma   90.00
#
_symmetry.space_group_name_H-M   'P 1'
#
loop_
_entity.id
_entity.type
_entity.pdbx_description
1 polymer ?
#
loop_
_entity_poly.entity_id
_entity_poly.type
_entity_poly.pdbx_seq_one_letter_code
_entity_poly.pdbx_strand_id
1 'polypeptide(L)'
;METRIGKVNHYYNRIGVAVLDLSGELKVGDTIHVLGRITDFEQGVTSLEIEHSQVQSVAAGSDVALKVAEEAREGDTVFKVTPD
;
A
#
# COMPACT_ATOMS: atom_id res chain seq x y z
N MET A 1 -1.38 9.67 -13.53
CA MET A 1 -1.26 10.62 -12.41
C MET A 1 -0.99 9.87 -11.13
N GLU A 2 -0.12 10.37 -10.28
CA GLU A 2 0.18 9.73 -9.00
C GLU A 2 -0.17 10.68 -7.87
N THR A 3 -0.90 10.15 -6.88
CA THR A 3 -1.30 10.92 -5.71
C THR A 3 -0.78 10.20 -4.48
N ARG A 4 -0.04 10.90 -3.63
CA ARG A 4 0.47 10.32 -2.40
C ARG A 4 -0.71 9.97 -1.49
N ILE A 5 -0.78 8.71 -1.06
CA ILE A 5 -1.87 8.23 -0.20
C ILE A 5 -1.38 7.65 1.12
N GLY A 6 -0.07 7.58 1.32
CA GLY A 6 0.42 7.06 2.58
C GLY A 6 1.89 6.68 2.55
N LYS A 7 2.27 5.92 3.55
CA LYS A 7 3.64 5.41 3.67
C LYS A 7 3.61 4.01 4.26
N VAL A 8 4.72 3.28 4.05
CA VAL A 8 4.91 1.95 4.63
C VAL A 8 5.29 2.14 6.09
N ASN A 9 4.46 1.63 6.98
CA ASN A 9 4.68 1.68 8.42
C ASN A 9 5.51 0.49 8.90
N HIS A 10 5.30 -0.67 8.28
CA HIS A 10 6.04 -1.89 8.60
C HIS A 10 5.99 -2.86 7.43
N TYR A 11 7.04 -3.68 7.27
CA TYR A 11 7.07 -4.70 6.23
C TYR A 11 7.43 -6.05 6.85
N TYR A 12 6.56 -7.05 6.61
CA TYR A 12 6.78 -8.41 7.07
C TYR A 12 7.34 -9.24 5.92
N ASN A 13 8.66 -9.40 5.90
CA ASN A 13 9.34 -10.02 4.76
C ASN A 13 9.01 -11.51 4.58
N ARG A 14 8.64 -12.19 5.65
CA ARG A 14 8.33 -13.63 5.56
C ARG A 14 7.05 -13.92 4.79
N ILE A 15 6.09 -13.01 4.88
CA ILE A 15 4.77 -13.20 4.27
C ILE A 15 4.50 -12.22 3.14
N GLY A 16 5.45 -11.31 2.87
CA GLY A 16 5.30 -10.34 1.79
C GLY A 16 4.16 -9.37 2.01
N VAL A 17 3.99 -8.89 3.24
CA VAL A 17 2.90 -7.98 3.60
C VAL A 17 3.46 -6.67 4.12
N ALA A 18 2.98 -5.56 3.57
CA ALA A 18 3.30 -4.23 4.05
C ALA A 18 2.10 -3.67 4.81
N VAL A 19 2.36 -3.03 5.94
CA VAL A 19 1.34 -2.30 6.68
C VAL A 19 1.49 -0.84 6.30
N LEU A 20 0.42 -0.26 5.80
CA LEU A 20 0.41 1.12 5.30
C LEU A 20 -0.35 2.03 6.26
N ASP A 21 0.21 3.22 6.47
CA ASP A 21 -0.44 4.31 7.19
C ASP A 21 -1.02 5.22 6.12
N LEU A 22 -2.34 5.21 5.96
CA LEU A 22 -3.00 5.88 4.84
C LEU A 22 -3.44 7.29 5.18
N SER A 23 -3.16 8.21 4.27
CA SER A 23 -3.68 9.57 4.29
C SER A 23 -4.71 9.79 3.19
N GLY A 24 -4.97 8.77 2.38
CA GLY A 24 -5.98 8.78 1.32
C GLY A 24 -6.68 7.44 1.22
N GLU A 25 -7.75 7.40 0.48
CA GLU A 25 -8.54 6.18 0.29
C GLU A 25 -7.81 5.17 -0.60
N LEU A 26 -7.97 3.88 -0.29
CA LEU A 26 -7.41 2.80 -1.09
C LEU A 26 -8.43 1.68 -1.17
N LYS A 27 -8.53 1.04 -2.35
CA LYS A 27 -9.46 -0.08 -2.54
C LYS A 27 -8.86 -1.13 -3.43
N VAL A 28 -9.40 -2.34 -3.31
CA VAL A 28 -9.02 -3.47 -4.17
C VAL A 28 -9.29 -3.09 -5.63
N GLY A 29 -8.33 -3.34 -6.49
CA GLY A 29 -8.40 -2.94 -7.90
C GLY A 29 -7.63 -1.68 -8.22
N ASP A 30 -7.27 -0.89 -7.22
CA ASP A 30 -6.41 0.28 -7.43
C ASP A 30 -5.01 -0.19 -7.80
N THR A 31 -4.25 0.71 -8.44
CA THR A 31 -2.82 0.50 -8.70
C THR A 31 -2.04 1.43 -7.79
N ILE A 32 -1.00 0.90 -7.17
CA ILE A 32 -0.12 1.70 -6.30
C ILE A 32 1.30 1.67 -6.80
N HIS A 33 2.04 2.73 -6.48
CA HIS A 33 3.47 2.85 -6.72
C HIS A 33 4.14 3.06 -5.37
N VAL A 34 5.04 2.15 -5.01
CA VAL A 34 5.80 2.22 -3.75
C VAL A 34 7.19 2.72 -4.08
N LEU A 35 7.58 3.84 -3.50
CA LEU A 35 8.82 4.52 -3.84
C LEU A 35 9.58 4.91 -2.57
N GLY A 36 10.85 4.52 -2.50
CA GLY A 36 11.74 4.85 -1.41
C GLY A 36 13.16 4.99 -1.94
N ARG A 37 14.13 5.05 -1.03
CA ARG A 37 15.54 5.23 -1.42
C ARG A 37 16.04 4.09 -2.30
N ILE A 38 15.59 2.87 -2.02
CA ILE A 38 15.98 1.68 -2.78
C ILE A 38 14.77 0.85 -3.18
N THR A 39 13.58 1.41 -3.07
CA THR A 39 12.32 0.76 -3.41
C THR A 39 11.67 1.52 -4.56
N ASP A 40 11.27 0.81 -5.59
CA ASP A 40 10.54 1.43 -6.71
C ASP A 40 9.81 0.33 -7.48
N PHE A 41 8.51 0.18 -7.20
CA PHE A 41 7.70 -0.77 -7.95
C PHE A 41 6.23 -0.35 -7.96
N GLU A 42 5.52 -0.81 -8.99
CA GLU A 42 4.07 -0.63 -9.11
C GLU A 42 3.39 -1.98 -9.08
N GLN A 43 2.19 -2.02 -8.51
CA GLN A 43 1.38 -3.23 -8.54
C GLN A 43 -0.10 -2.90 -8.36
N GLY A 44 -0.94 -3.83 -8.76
CA GLY A 44 -2.36 -3.77 -8.44
C GLY A 44 -2.61 -4.22 -7.00
N VAL A 45 -3.62 -3.64 -6.37
CA VAL A 45 -4.05 -4.04 -5.04
C VAL A 45 -5.00 -5.21 -5.18
N THR A 46 -4.57 -6.38 -4.72
CA THR A 46 -5.37 -7.61 -4.82
C THR A 46 -6.09 -7.97 -3.52
N SER A 47 -5.56 -7.50 -2.39
CA SER A 47 -6.18 -7.75 -1.09
C SER A 47 -5.81 -6.67 -0.10
N LEU A 48 -6.75 -6.35 0.78
CA LEU A 48 -6.56 -5.41 1.87
C LEU A 48 -7.11 -6.06 3.14
N GLU A 49 -6.41 -5.90 4.27
CA GLU A 49 -6.84 -6.44 5.55
C GLU A 49 -6.73 -5.38 6.65
N ILE A 50 -7.74 -5.34 7.49
CA ILE A 50 -7.72 -4.55 8.73
C ILE A 50 -8.01 -5.53 9.85
N GLU A 51 -7.08 -5.61 10.82
CA GLU A 51 -7.19 -6.49 11.99
C GLU A 51 -7.51 -7.93 11.56
N HIS A 52 -6.78 -8.42 10.56
CA HIS A 52 -6.88 -9.79 10.01
C HIS A 52 -8.19 -10.07 9.28
N SER A 53 -9.02 -9.06 9.03
CA SER A 53 -10.25 -9.21 8.25
C SER A 53 -10.07 -8.56 6.89
N GLN A 54 -10.44 -9.29 5.83
CA GLN A 54 -10.36 -8.76 4.48
C GLN A 54 -11.42 -7.69 4.26
N VAL A 55 -11.01 -6.60 3.60
CA VAL A 55 -11.92 -5.50 3.27
C VAL A 55 -11.74 -5.13 1.80
N GLN A 56 -12.73 -4.48 1.22
CA GLN A 56 -12.67 -4.05 -0.18
C GLN A 56 -12.13 -2.65 -0.32
N SER A 57 -12.28 -1.81 0.69
CA SER A 57 -11.81 -0.43 0.65
C SER A 57 -11.45 0.04 2.05
N VAL A 58 -10.56 1.03 2.12
CA VAL A 58 -10.07 1.59 3.37
C VAL A 58 -10.04 3.11 3.23
N ALA A 59 -10.56 3.81 4.23
CA ALA A 59 -10.57 5.28 4.25
C ALA A 59 -9.24 5.83 4.77
N ALA A 60 -9.01 7.12 4.52
CA ALA A 60 -7.88 7.84 5.07
C ALA A 60 -7.87 7.75 6.60
N GLY A 61 -6.68 7.71 7.17
CA GLY A 61 -6.51 7.64 8.62
C GLY A 61 -6.45 6.22 9.18
N SER A 62 -6.54 5.22 8.31
CA SER A 62 -6.52 3.81 8.73
C SER A 62 -5.16 3.18 8.48
N ASP A 63 -4.83 2.17 9.30
CA ASP A 63 -3.70 1.28 9.04
C ASP A 63 -4.26 0.05 8.33
N VAL A 64 -3.62 -0.36 7.25
CA VAL A 64 -4.10 -1.49 6.46
C VAL A 64 -2.93 -2.37 6.07
N ALA A 65 -3.15 -3.68 6.06
CA ALA A 65 -2.17 -4.65 5.59
C ALA A 65 -2.44 -4.97 4.13
N LEU A 66 -1.38 -4.98 3.33
CA LEU A 66 -1.46 -5.17 1.89
C LEU A 66 -0.39 -6.14 1.45
N LYS A 67 -0.78 -7.16 0.70
CA LYS A 67 0.19 -8.08 0.12
C LYS A 67 0.91 -7.39 -1.03
N VAL A 68 2.24 -7.42 -0.99
CA VAL A 68 3.07 -6.78 -2.01
C VAL A 68 3.88 -7.82 -2.78
N ALA A 69 4.11 -7.55 -4.07
CA ALA A 69 4.84 -8.44 -4.94
C ALA A 69 6.36 -8.34 -4.77
N GLU A 70 6.83 -7.19 -4.33
CA GLU A 70 8.25 -6.94 -4.13
C GLU A 70 8.49 -6.39 -2.74
N GLU A 71 9.75 -6.41 -2.32
CA GLU A 71 10.13 -5.96 -1.00
C GLU A 71 9.89 -4.47 -0.83
N ALA A 72 9.19 -4.08 0.24
CA ALA A 72 9.03 -2.69 0.64
C ALA A 72 9.81 -2.46 1.94
N ARG A 73 9.98 -1.19 2.30
CA ARG A 73 10.72 -0.83 3.52
C ARG A 73 9.98 0.24 4.29
N GLU A 74 10.16 0.25 5.60
CA GLU A 74 9.57 1.26 6.46
C GLU A 74 9.98 2.64 5.98
N GLY A 75 9.01 3.54 5.91
CA GLY A 75 9.23 4.91 5.45
C GLY A 75 9.06 5.11 3.95
N ASP A 76 8.94 4.03 3.18
CA ASP A 76 8.66 4.18 1.74
C ASP A 76 7.32 4.89 1.54
N THR A 77 7.24 5.69 0.49
CA THR A 77 6.03 6.44 0.16
C THR A 77 5.15 5.62 -0.77
N VAL A 78 3.85 5.70 -0.56
CA VAL A 78 2.86 4.99 -1.39
C VAL A 78 2.02 6.00 -2.15
N PHE A 79 1.96 5.83 -3.46
CA PHE A 79 1.15 6.66 -4.35
C PHE A 79 0.05 5.80 -4.96
N LYS A 80 -1.12 6.41 -5.18
CA LYS A 80 -2.16 5.81 -6.01
C LYS A 80 -1.93 6.27 -7.43
N VAL A 81 -1.90 5.33 -8.36
CA VAL A 81 -1.70 5.62 -9.80
C VAL A 81 -3.06 5.59 -10.47
N THR A 82 -3.42 6.68 -11.11
CA THR A 82 -4.68 6.79 -11.84
C THR A 82 -4.41 7.18 -13.28
N PRO A 83 -5.31 6.82 -14.21
CA PRO A 83 -5.16 7.26 -15.61
C PRO A 83 -5.18 8.79 -15.71
N ASP A 84 -4.43 9.31 -16.63
CA ASP A 84 -4.40 10.75 -16.94
C ASP A 84 -5.60 11.16 -17.78
#